data_51a895fcc0eb89427a279c238e22ec2d
#
_entry.id   51a895fcc0eb89427a279c238e22ec2d
#
_cell.length_a   1.000
_cell.length_b   1.000
_cell.length_c   1.000
_cell.angle_alpha   90.00
_cell.angle_beta   90.00
_cell.angle_gamma   90.00
#
_symmetry.space_group_name_H-M   'P 1'
#
loop_
_entity.id
_entity.type
_entity.pdbx_description
1 polymer ?
#
loop_
_entity_poly.entity_id
_entity_poly.type
_entity_poly.pdbx_seq_one_letter_code
_entity_poly.pdbx_strand_id
1 'polypeptide(L)'
;MTEFAAHVEDFCTRLFEDIRKLTADTCGVTREGYTPEEDKVHERLAEAAREIGLEVHADAALNLWMTLPGRNRDLPAFVSGSHTDSVPQGGNYDGLAGIVAPLAVAKYLKDANRIPERDFCIVAFRMEECPEFGRAYAGSLALTGQLNPFELELPHRDTGKLLKDVLLERGVDVERIASGESLIDLSKIAAFVELHIEQGPRLDKEPVNRAAVVTGIRGYLRHKRCRVEGEIAHSGAVDYEFRHDAVAALTDLLYVMNRHWEAWLHDGKDLVFTCGVINTPSTADISIISGDVSFGLDMRSLSMETIRAFHDLLLEEAAAIEEKHGVKFIFDDVIVGEAARPDAILFNRLVKAATDHGIPHLQMASGAGHDAAVMTSAGVPTCMLFVANQNGSHNPHEAMRISDFLSGAEILMHAVVDYD
;
A
#
# COMPACT_ATOMS: atom_id res chain seq x y z
N MET A 1 -29.60 5.59 2.65
CA MET A 1 -28.96 4.76 1.61
C MET A 1 -29.30 5.40 0.27
N THR A 2 -28.31 5.72 -0.54
CA THR A 2 -28.51 6.29 -1.87
C THR A 2 -29.01 5.24 -2.85
N GLU A 3 -29.50 5.69 -4.03
CA GLU A 3 -29.95 4.77 -5.09
C GLU A 3 -28.82 3.84 -5.54
N PHE A 4 -27.61 4.39 -5.74
CA PHE A 4 -26.42 3.61 -6.07
C PHE A 4 -26.13 2.52 -5.03
N ALA A 5 -26.03 2.92 -3.76
CA ALA A 5 -25.72 1.99 -2.68
C ALA A 5 -26.76 0.85 -2.58
N ALA A 6 -28.06 1.20 -2.63
CA ALA A 6 -29.14 0.21 -2.58
C ALA A 6 -29.10 -0.78 -3.76
N HIS A 7 -28.63 -0.32 -4.93
CA HIS A 7 -28.57 -1.14 -6.14
C HIS A 7 -27.42 -2.17 -6.10
N VAL A 8 -26.27 -1.82 -5.50
CA VAL A 8 -25.05 -2.64 -5.62
C VAL A 8 -24.65 -3.37 -4.33
N GLU A 9 -25.27 -3.06 -3.17
CA GLU A 9 -24.87 -3.60 -1.86
C GLU A 9 -24.83 -5.13 -1.83
N ASP A 10 -25.89 -5.77 -2.33
CA ASP A 10 -26.00 -7.22 -2.35
C ASP A 10 -24.97 -7.87 -3.29
N PHE A 11 -24.69 -7.25 -4.43
CA PHE A 11 -23.63 -7.68 -5.35
C PHE A 11 -22.25 -7.61 -4.69
N CYS A 12 -21.91 -6.50 -4.06
CA CYS A 12 -20.63 -6.31 -3.39
C CYS A 12 -20.46 -7.29 -2.24
N THR A 13 -21.48 -7.41 -1.38
CA THR A 13 -21.47 -8.32 -0.22
C THR A 13 -21.23 -9.76 -0.64
N ARG A 14 -21.94 -10.23 -1.66
CA ARG A 14 -21.76 -11.59 -2.19
C ARG A 14 -20.37 -11.80 -2.78
N LEU A 15 -19.86 -10.85 -3.57
CA LEU A 15 -18.56 -10.98 -4.19
C LEU A 15 -17.43 -11.04 -3.16
N PHE A 16 -17.45 -10.20 -2.12
CA PHE A 16 -16.52 -10.29 -1.00
C PHE A 16 -16.60 -11.63 -0.26
N GLU A 17 -17.81 -12.13 -0.01
CA GLU A 17 -18.01 -13.42 0.67
C GLU A 17 -17.54 -14.61 -0.18
N ASP A 18 -17.81 -14.60 -1.47
CA ASP A 18 -17.38 -15.65 -2.39
C ASP A 18 -15.84 -15.75 -2.42
N ILE A 19 -15.16 -14.60 -2.58
CA ILE A 19 -13.71 -14.55 -2.60
C ILE A 19 -13.11 -14.97 -1.25
N ARG A 20 -13.70 -14.53 -0.14
CA ARG A 20 -13.29 -14.97 1.20
C ARG A 20 -13.35 -16.49 1.36
N LYS A 21 -14.43 -17.11 0.87
CA LYS A 21 -14.62 -18.58 0.95
C LYS A 21 -13.59 -19.33 0.08
N LEU A 22 -13.24 -18.80 -1.09
CA LEU A 22 -12.27 -19.39 -2.01
C LEU A 22 -10.84 -19.38 -1.46
N THR A 23 -10.52 -18.45 -0.58
CA THR A 23 -9.15 -18.17 -0.12
C THR A 23 -9.02 -18.19 1.41
N ALA A 24 -10.02 -18.76 2.10
CA ALA A 24 -9.99 -18.91 3.55
C ALA A 24 -8.83 -19.79 4.00
N ASP A 25 -8.13 -19.34 5.04
CA ASP A 25 -7.04 -20.04 5.69
C ASP A 25 -7.42 -20.38 7.15
N THR A 26 -6.46 -20.84 7.94
CA THR A 26 -6.63 -21.18 9.36
C THR A 26 -7.28 -20.06 10.16
N CYS A 27 -6.84 -18.82 9.93
CA CYS A 27 -7.51 -17.60 10.35
C CYS A 27 -7.31 -16.55 9.24
N GLY A 28 -8.35 -15.79 8.87
CA GLY A 28 -8.27 -14.84 7.77
C GLY A 28 -8.26 -15.48 6.39
N VAL A 29 -7.56 -14.85 5.44
CA VAL A 29 -7.38 -15.32 4.07
C VAL A 29 -5.90 -15.33 3.71
N THR A 30 -5.53 -16.18 2.73
CA THR A 30 -4.19 -16.23 2.15
C THR A 30 -4.30 -16.34 0.64
N ARG A 31 -3.77 -15.34 -0.07
CA ARG A 31 -3.79 -15.19 -1.53
C ARG A 31 -2.43 -14.68 -1.99
N GLU A 32 -1.39 -15.50 -1.84
CA GLU A 32 -0.05 -15.08 -2.28
C GLU A 32 -0.01 -14.85 -3.79
N GLY A 33 0.76 -13.84 -4.20
CA GLY A 33 0.86 -13.45 -5.60
C GLY A 33 1.34 -14.58 -6.52
N TYR A 34 0.71 -14.71 -7.69
CA TYR A 34 0.97 -15.76 -8.68
C TYR A 34 0.81 -17.19 -8.15
N THR A 35 -0.06 -17.41 -7.16
CA THR A 35 -0.43 -18.73 -6.66
C THR A 35 -1.79 -19.19 -7.22
N PRO A 36 -2.15 -20.48 -7.09
CA PRO A 36 -3.49 -20.95 -7.43
C PRO A 36 -4.61 -20.24 -6.66
N GLU A 37 -4.34 -19.76 -5.46
CA GLU A 37 -5.30 -19.03 -4.63
C GLU A 37 -5.63 -17.66 -5.23
N GLU A 38 -4.63 -16.95 -5.70
CA GLU A 38 -4.84 -15.69 -6.42
C GLU A 38 -5.54 -15.91 -7.76
N ASP A 39 -5.21 -17.00 -8.50
CA ASP A 39 -5.89 -17.36 -9.75
C ASP A 39 -7.40 -17.57 -9.55
N LYS A 40 -7.83 -18.23 -8.47
CA LYS A 40 -9.25 -18.39 -8.14
C LYS A 40 -9.96 -17.04 -7.96
N VAL A 41 -9.27 -16.06 -7.37
CA VAL A 41 -9.80 -14.70 -7.23
C VAL A 41 -9.95 -14.03 -8.59
N HIS A 42 -8.92 -14.09 -9.43
CA HIS A 42 -8.97 -13.54 -10.79
C HIS A 42 -10.09 -14.20 -11.63
N GLU A 43 -10.25 -15.52 -11.53
CA GLU A 43 -11.34 -16.24 -12.21
C GLU A 43 -12.71 -15.77 -11.72
N ARG A 44 -12.91 -15.65 -10.39
CA ARG A 44 -14.20 -15.20 -9.82
C ARG A 44 -14.53 -13.75 -10.19
N LEU A 45 -13.52 -12.86 -10.23
CA LEU A 45 -13.69 -11.48 -10.69
C LEU A 45 -14.02 -11.43 -12.19
N ALA A 46 -13.35 -12.23 -13.01
CA ALA A 46 -13.61 -12.34 -14.44
C ALA A 46 -15.04 -12.88 -14.73
N GLU A 47 -15.52 -13.84 -13.95
CA GLU A 47 -16.91 -14.31 -14.02
C GLU A 47 -17.89 -13.17 -13.68
N ALA A 48 -17.69 -12.47 -12.57
CA ALA A 48 -18.54 -11.35 -12.19
C ALA A 48 -18.57 -10.24 -13.27
N ALA A 49 -17.42 -9.94 -13.85
CA ALA A 49 -17.31 -8.97 -14.94
C ALA A 49 -18.09 -9.42 -16.20
N ARG A 50 -17.99 -10.71 -16.58
CA ARG A 50 -18.74 -11.26 -17.71
C ARG A 50 -20.24 -11.28 -17.46
N GLU A 51 -20.67 -11.59 -16.22
CA GLU A 51 -22.09 -11.53 -15.81
C GLU A 51 -22.66 -10.12 -15.97
N ILE A 52 -21.86 -9.07 -15.68
CA ILE A 52 -22.22 -7.67 -15.92
C ILE A 52 -22.21 -7.35 -17.43
N GLY A 53 -21.51 -8.12 -18.25
CA GLY A 53 -21.31 -7.91 -19.68
C GLY A 53 -20.14 -6.98 -20.02
N LEU A 54 -19.06 -7.03 -19.22
CA LEU A 54 -17.79 -6.37 -19.50
C LEU A 54 -16.92 -7.20 -20.45
N GLU A 55 -16.05 -6.54 -21.21
CA GLU A 55 -14.97 -7.20 -21.95
C GLU A 55 -13.86 -7.58 -20.96
N VAL A 56 -13.34 -8.82 -21.06
CA VAL A 56 -12.38 -9.36 -20.09
C VAL A 56 -11.16 -9.92 -20.81
N HIS A 57 -9.97 -9.51 -20.41
CA HIS A 57 -8.70 -10.07 -20.89
C HIS A 57 -7.62 -9.98 -19.80
N ALA A 58 -6.49 -10.67 -19.99
CA ALA A 58 -5.30 -10.52 -19.17
C ALA A 58 -4.16 -9.92 -20.01
N ASP A 59 -3.30 -9.11 -19.39
CA ASP A 59 -2.07 -8.63 -20.02
C ASP A 59 -0.92 -9.66 -19.93
N ALA A 60 0.26 -9.30 -20.42
CA ALA A 60 1.42 -10.20 -20.43
C ALA A 60 1.97 -10.53 -19.02
N ALA A 61 1.64 -9.73 -18.00
CA ALA A 61 1.92 -10.00 -16.60
C ALA A 61 0.76 -10.72 -15.88
N LEU A 62 -0.29 -11.09 -16.62
CA LEU A 62 -1.52 -11.70 -16.12
C LEU A 62 -2.32 -10.81 -15.16
N ASN A 63 -2.13 -9.48 -15.16
CA ASN A 63 -3.10 -8.59 -14.56
C ASN A 63 -4.43 -8.71 -15.31
N LEU A 64 -5.54 -8.73 -14.55
CA LEU A 64 -6.86 -8.92 -15.15
C LEU A 64 -7.47 -7.55 -15.50
N TRP A 65 -7.88 -7.40 -16.75
CA TRP A 65 -8.55 -6.20 -17.25
C TRP A 65 -10.02 -6.50 -17.56
N MET A 66 -10.90 -5.61 -17.09
CA MET A 66 -12.35 -5.70 -17.25
C MET A 66 -12.87 -4.34 -17.72
N THR A 67 -13.43 -4.26 -18.94
CA THR A 67 -13.75 -2.99 -19.57
C THR A 67 -15.26 -2.85 -19.80
N LEU A 68 -15.84 -1.77 -19.29
CA LEU A 68 -17.13 -1.25 -19.73
C LEU A 68 -16.89 -0.31 -20.91
N PRO A 69 -17.29 -0.69 -22.16
CA PRO A 69 -17.06 0.14 -23.32
C PRO A 69 -17.78 1.50 -23.24
N GLY A 70 -17.05 2.56 -23.54
CA GLY A 70 -17.57 3.90 -23.66
C GLY A 70 -18.22 4.17 -25.02
N ARG A 71 -18.84 5.35 -25.16
CA ARG A 71 -19.39 5.81 -26.45
C ARG A 71 -18.30 6.12 -27.47
N ASN A 72 -17.16 6.62 -27.01
CA ASN A 72 -16.01 6.96 -27.83
C ASN A 72 -14.76 6.24 -27.33
N ARG A 73 -14.45 5.10 -27.93
CA ARG A 73 -13.31 4.24 -27.58
C ARG A 73 -11.95 4.78 -28.05
N ASP A 74 -11.94 5.86 -28.83
CA ASP A 74 -10.67 6.52 -29.24
C ASP A 74 -10.12 7.43 -28.15
N LEU A 75 -10.95 7.82 -27.18
CA LEU A 75 -10.50 8.60 -26.01
C LEU A 75 -9.66 7.73 -25.07
N PRO A 76 -8.67 8.33 -24.38
CA PRO A 76 -7.97 7.65 -23.29
C PRO A 76 -8.96 7.22 -22.19
N ALA A 77 -8.80 5.99 -21.69
CA ALA A 77 -9.71 5.37 -20.75
C ALA A 77 -9.63 5.98 -19.33
N PHE A 78 -10.74 5.94 -18.61
CA PHE A 78 -10.72 6.08 -17.14
C PHE A 78 -10.46 4.70 -16.56
N VAL A 79 -9.37 4.55 -15.79
CA VAL A 79 -8.97 3.27 -15.19
C VAL A 79 -9.15 3.34 -13.67
N SER A 80 -9.68 2.29 -13.08
CA SER A 80 -9.70 2.09 -11.63
C SER A 80 -9.31 0.67 -11.30
N GLY A 81 -8.64 0.46 -10.18
CA GLY A 81 -8.20 -0.89 -9.80
C GLY A 81 -7.29 -0.87 -8.58
N SER A 82 -6.88 -2.05 -8.18
CA SER A 82 -5.97 -2.34 -7.08
C SER A 82 -5.48 -3.78 -7.21
N HIS A 83 -4.95 -4.38 -6.15
CA HIS A 83 -4.42 -5.74 -6.17
C HIS A 83 -5.42 -6.80 -5.65
N THR A 84 -5.10 -8.07 -5.92
CA THR A 84 -5.91 -9.22 -5.49
C THR A 84 -5.23 -10.06 -4.44
N ASP A 85 -3.90 -10.04 -4.38
CA ASP A 85 -3.15 -10.80 -3.40
C ASP A 85 -3.37 -10.26 -1.97
N SER A 86 -2.96 -11.02 -0.99
CA SER A 86 -2.97 -10.67 0.42
C SER A 86 -1.75 -11.23 1.13
N VAL A 87 -1.37 -10.59 2.23
CA VAL A 87 -0.41 -11.21 3.16
C VAL A 87 -0.97 -12.53 3.71
N PRO A 88 -0.12 -13.50 4.12
CA PRO A 88 -0.57 -14.72 4.77
C PRO A 88 -1.43 -14.45 6.00
N GLN A 89 -2.57 -15.14 6.11
CA GLN A 89 -3.58 -14.98 7.17
C GLN A 89 -4.02 -13.51 7.35
N GLY A 90 -4.09 -12.78 6.24
CA GLY A 90 -4.50 -11.39 6.17
C GLY A 90 -6.02 -11.19 6.22
N GLY A 91 -6.41 -9.94 5.98
CA GLY A 91 -7.81 -9.55 5.78
C GLY A 91 -8.32 -9.84 4.38
N ASN A 92 -9.62 -9.69 4.20
CA ASN A 92 -10.25 -9.95 2.91
C ASN A 92 -10.42 -8.71 2.04
N TYR A 93 -10.29 -7.52 2.61
CA TYR A 93 -10.69 -6.26 1.97
C TYR A 93 -9.52 -5.46 1.42
N ASP A 94 -8.33 -5.69 1.97
CA ASP A 94 -7.08 -5.10 1.50
C ASP A 94 -6.87 -5.41 0.02
N GLY A 95 -6.63 -4.37 -0.80
CA GLY A 95 -6.59 -4.43 -2.26
C GLY A 95 -7.93 -4.76 -2.91
N LEU A 96 -8.59 -5.83 -2.48
CA LEU A 96 -9.82 -6.34 -3.08
C LEU A 96 -10.95 -5.28 -3.11
N ALA A 97 -11.03 -4.40 -2.11
CA ALA A 97 -11.99 -3.30 -2.10
C ALA A 97 -11.84 -2.40 -3.33
N GLY A 98 -10.60 -2.15 -3.78
CA GLY A 98 -10.30 -1.35 -4.97
C GLY A 98 -10.66 -1.99 -6.30
N ILE A 99 -11.08 -3.26 -6.29
CA ILE A 99 -11.56 -3.96 -7.48
C ILE A 99 -13.07 -4.15 -7.43
N VAL A 100 -13.62 -4.48 -6.26
CA VAL A 100 -15.08 -4.62 -6.10
C VAL A 100 -15.80 -3.28 -6.28
N ALA A 101 -15.19 -2.16 -5.87
CA ALA A 101 -15.80 -0.83 -6.05
C ALA A 101 -16.02 -0.45 -7.52
N PRO A 102 -15.00 -0.49 -8.41
CA PRO A 102 -15.24 -0.19 -9.82
C PRO A 102 -16.12 -1.23 -10.52
N LEU A 103 -16.13 -2.51 -10.10
CA LEU A 103 -17.11 -3.48 -10.61
C LEU A 103 -18.54 -3.11 -10.23
N ALA A 104 -18.77 -2.61 -9.01
CA ALA A 104 -20.06 -2.10 -8.58
C ALA A 104 -20.48 -0.87 -9.39
N VAL A 105 -19.55 0.04 -9.67
CA VAL A 105 -19.79 1.19 -10.56
C VAL A 105 -20.17 0.73 -11.95
N ALA A 106 -19.41 -0.17 -12.57
CA ALA A 106 -19.70 -0.70 -13.90
C ALA A 106 -21.07 -1.39 -13.96
N LYS A 107 -21.41 -2.19 -12.93
CA LYS A 107 -22.74 -2.82 -12.82
C LYS A 107 -23.86 -1.79 -12.77
N TYR A 108 -23.75 -0.78 -11.90
CA TYR A 108 -24.75 0.26 -11.78
C TYR A 108 -24.95 1.03 -13.10
N LEU A 109 -23.87 1.43 -13.75
CA LEU A 109 -23.91 2.15 -15.02
C LEU A 109 -24.55 1.28 -16.11
N LYS A 110 -24.22 -0.01 -16.18
CA LYS A 110 -24.79 -0.96 -17.14
C LYS A 110 -26.28 -1.14 -16.93
N ASP A 111 -26.70 -1.41 -15.69
CA ASP A 111 -28.10 -1.66 -15.34
C ASP A 111 -28.98 -0.40 -15.54
N ALA A 112 -28.41 0.79 -15.31
CA ALA A 112 -29.06 2.06 -15.55
C ALA A 112 -29.01 2.54 -17.03
N ASN A 113 -28.41 1.73 -17.94
CA ASN A 113 -28.15 2.11 -19.34
C ASN A 113 -27.37 3.44 -19.48
N ARG A 114 -26.48 3.73 -18.52
CA ARG A 114 -25.58 4.88 -18.53
C ARG A 114 -24.26 4.47 -19.14
N ILE A 115 -24.02 4.82 -20.41
CA ILE A 115 -22.75 4.52 -21.07
C ILE A 115 -21.82 5.71 -20.86
N PRO A 116 -20.62 5.53 -20.24
CA PRO A 116 -19.65 6.60 -20.08
C PRO A 116 -19.15 7.10 -21.44
N GLU A 117 -18.57 8.28 -21.51
CA GLU A 117 -18.06 8.82 -22.77
C GLU A 117 -16.85 8.05 -23.26
N ARG A 118 -15.92 7.73 -22.38
CA ARG A 118 -14.70 6.93 -22.61
C ARG A 118 -14.83 5.54 -22.03
N ASP A 119 -13.97 4.63 -22.42
CA ASP A 119 -13.90 3.32 -21.79
C ASP A 119 -13.64 3.48 -20.28
N PHE A 120 -14.41 2.75 -19.47
CA PHE A 120 -14.15 2.57 -18.05
C PHE A 120 -13.51 1.20 -17.85
N CYS A 121 -12.21 1.19 -17.58
CA CYS A 121 -11.41 -0.02 -17.42
C CYS A 121 -11.16 -0.29 -15.93
N ILE A 122 -11.27 -1.55 -15.55
CA ILE A 122 -10.96 -2.04 -14.21
C ILE A 122 -9.74 -2.94 -14.34
N VAL A 123 -8.71 -2.70 -13.53
CA VAL A 123 -7.52 -3.57 -13.47
C VAL A 123 -7.38 -4.21 -12.11
N ALA A 124 -7.20 -5.52 -12.10
CA ALA A 124 -6.81 -6.27 -10.91
C ALA A 124 -5.34 -6.65 -11.05
N PHE A 125 -4.49 -5.96 -10.29
CA PHE A 125 -3.06 -6.23 -10.26
C PHE A 125 -2.76 -7.51 -9.50
N ARG A 126 -1.66 -8.16 -9.87
CA ARG A 126 -1.10 -9.29 -9.16
C ARG A 126 0.04 -8.86 -8.26
N MET A 127 0.20 -9.56 -7.14
CA MET A 127 1.42 -9.57 -6.36
C MET A 127 1.88 -8.15 -5.95
N GLU A 128 1.00 -7.39 -5.28
CA GLU A 128 1.33 -6.09 -4.71
C GLU A 128 2.10 -6.24 -3.40
N GLU A 129 1.60 -7.09 -2.49
CA GLU A 129 2.10 -7.26 -1.12
C GLU A 129 3.47 -7.96 -1.06
N CYS A 130 3.57 -9.07 -1.73
CA CYS A 130 4.75 -9.90 -1.97
C CYS A 130 5.78 -9.98 -0.84
N PRO A 131 5.42 -10.38 0.38
CA PRO A 131 6.39 -10.56 1.47
C PRO A 131 7.39 -11.68 1.20
N GLU A 132 7.05 -12.63 0.31
CA GLU A 132 7.84 -13.83 0.01
C GLU A 132 9.11 -13.53 -0.76
N PHE A 133 9.08 -12.58 -1.69
CA PHE A 133 10.24 -12.15 -2.48
C PHE A 133 10.84 -10.83 -1.99
N GLY A 134 10.15 -10.14 -1.09
CA GLY A 134 10.58 -8.83 -0.57
C GLY A 134 10.53 -7.70 -1.61
N ARG A 135 9.72 -7.88 -2.67
CA ARG A 135 9.48 -6.89 -3.70
C ARG A 135 7.98 -6.69 -3.93
N ALA A 136 7.45 -5.57 -3.48
CA ALA A 136 6.06 -5.18 -3.67
C ALA A 136 5.78 -4.67 -5.10
N TYR A 137 4.49 -4.62 -5.47
CA TYR A 137 3.96 -4.01 -6.71
C TYR A 137 4.35 -4.73 -8.01
N ALA A 138 4.61 -6.05 -8.00
CA ALA A 138 5.16 -6.73 -9.17
C ALA A 138 4.26 -6.59 -10.42
N GLY A 139 2.94 -6.68 -10.28
CA GLY A 139 1.98 -6.56 -11.38
C GLY A 139 1.96 -5.17 -12.01
N SER A 140 1.87 -4.10 -11.20
CA SER A 140 1.86 -2.72 -11.72
C SER A 140 3.23 -2.27 -12.23
N LEU A 141 4.33 -2.72 -11.59
CA LEU A 141 5.69 -2.47 -12.09
C LEU A 141 5.92 -3.14 -13.44
N ALA A 142 5.47 -4.38 -13.62
CA ALA A 142 5.54 -5.07 -14.92
C ALA A 142 4.69 -4.33 -15.96
N LEU A 143 3.45 -3.95 -15.61
CA LEU A 143 2.57 -3.20 -16.51
C LEU A 143 3.22 -1.92 -17.04
N THR A 144 3.89 -1.17 -16.16
CA THR A 144 4.48 0.14 -16.47
C THR A 144 5.92 0.07 -16.98
N GLY A 145 6.50 -1.15 -17.12
CA GLY A 145 7.88 -1.34 -17.56
C GLY A 145 8.93 -0.94 -16.53
N GLN A 146 8.55 -0.89 -15.24
CA GLN A 146 9.43 -0.47 -14.14
C GLN A 146 9.94 -1.65 -13.29
N LEU A 147 9.52 -2.89 -13.56
CA LEU A 147 10.06 -4.07 -12.90
C LEU A 147 11.48 -4.32 -13.42
N ASN A 148 12.46 -4.10 -12.52
CA ASN A 148 13.87 -4.22 -12.90
C ASN A 148 14.23 -5.69 -13.17
N PRO A 149 14.96 -6.05 -14.25
CA PRO A 149 15.37 -7.42 -14.51
C PRO A 149 16.11 -8.10 -13.36
N PHE A 150 16.85 -7.35 -12.52
CA PHE A 150 17.49 -7.91 -11.32
C PHE A 150 16.48 -8.38 -10.25
N GLU A 151 15.28 -7.79 -10.22
CA GLU A 151 14.22 -8.17 -9.29
C GLU A 151 13.58 -9.50 -9.69
N LEU A 152 13.65 -9.88 -10.97
CA LEU A 152 13.24 -11.21 -11.44
C LEU A 152 14.12 -12.34 -10.90
N GLU A 153 15.34 -12.03 -10.46
CA GLU A 153 16.28 -12.97 -9.85
C GLU A 153 16.13 -13.06 -8.31
N LEU A 154 15.16 -12.37 -7.72
CA LEU A 154 14.93 -12.45 -6.28
C LEU A 154 14.46 -13.85 -5.89
N PRO A 155 15.07 -14.47 -4.85
CA PRO A 155 14.65 -15.76 -4.37
C PRO A 155 13.44 -15.64 -3.43
N HIS A 156 12.51 -16.55 -3.56
CA HIS A 156 11.46 -16.77 -2.58
C HIS A 156 12.09 -17.16 -1.23
N ARG A 157 11.72 -16.45 -0.17
CA ARG A 157 12.38 -16.55 1.16
C ARG A 157 12.39 -17.96 1.74
N ASP A 158 11.34 -18.78 1.51
CA ASP A 158 11.19 -20.10 2.11
C ASP A 158 11.64 -21.24 1.16
N THR A 159 11.46 -21.09 -0.15
CA THR A 159 11.75 -22.14 -1.14
C THR A 159 13.04 -21.91 -1.92
N GLY A 160 13.56 -20.68 -1.95
CA GLY A 160 14.70 -20.28 -2.76
C GLY A 160 14.44 -20.22 -4.27
N LYS A 161 13.20 -20.48 -4.73
CA LYS A 161 12.81 -20.39 -6.13
C LYS A 161 12.85 -18.96 -6.61
N LEU A 162 13.37 -18.71 -7.80
CA LEU A 162 13.47 -17.35 -8.34
C LEU A 162 12.10 -16.83 -8.79
N LEU A 163 11.88 -15.52 -8.66
CA LEU A 163 10.64 -14.88 -9.09
C LEU A 163 10.34 -15.18 -10.57
N LYS A 164 11.34 -15.05 -11.45
CA LYS A 164 11.19 -15.38 -12.87
C LYS A 164 10.67 -16.81 -13.13
N ASP A 165 11.14 -17.77 -12.33
CA ASP A 165 10.74 -19.17 -12.49
C ASP A 165 9.27 -19.36 -12.09
N VAL A 166 8.83 -18.69 -11.04
CA VAL A 166 7.42 -18.67 -10.63
C VAL A 166 6.56 -18.04 -11.72
N LEU A 167 6.97 -16.90 -12.26
CA LEU A 167 6.26 -16.19 -13.33
C LEU A 167 6.15 -17.06 -14.60
N LEU A 168 7.25 -17.70 -15.03
CA LEU A 168 7.27 -18.60 -16.20
C LEU A 168 6.33 -19.79 -16.04
N GLU A 169 6.29 -20.43 -14.87
CA GLU A 169 5.38 -21.56 -14.60
C GLU A 169 3.90 -21.17 -14.67
N ARG A 170 3.60 -19.88 -14.43
CA ARG A 170 2.25 -19.35 -14.54
C ARG A 170 1.89 -18.88 -15.96
N GLY A 171 2.84 -18.94 -16.88
CA GLY A 171 2.64 -18.53 -18.26
C GLY A 171 2.80 -17.02 -18.50
N VAL A 172 3.44 -16.31 -17.57
CA VAL A 172 3.79 -14.91 -17.75
C VAL A 172 4.87 -14.77 -18.82
N ASP A 173 4.74 -13.79 -19.69
CA ASP A 173 5.77 -13.44 -20.68
C ASP A 173 6.92 -12.67 -20.01
N VAL A 174 7.82 -13.43 -19.38
CA VAL A 174 8.97 -12.86 -18.62
C VAL A 174 9.93 -12.11 -19.53
N GLU A 175 10.10 -12.53 -20.80
CA GLU A 175 10.97 -11.82 -21.77
C GLU A 175 10.39 -10.42 -22.07
N ARG A 176 9.08 -10.34 -22.24
CA ARG A 176 8.38 -9.08 -22.45
C ARG A 176 8.51 -8.14 -21.23
N ILE A 177 8.38 -8.68 -20.02
CA ILE A 177 8.57 -7.90 -18.78
C ILE A 177 10.03 -7.44 -18.65
N ALA A 178 10.99 -8.34 -18.87
CA ALA A 178 12.42 -8.03 -18.76
C ALA A 178 12.91 -7.00 -19.78
N SER A 179 12.15 -6.73 -20.86
CA SER A 179 12.48 -5.68 -21.83
C SER A 179 12.43 -4.26 -21.24
N GLY A 180 11.74 -4.07 -20.10
CA GLY A 180 11.54 -2.77 -19.47
C GLY A 180 10.58 -1.84 -20.23
N GLU A 181 9.86 -2.37 -21.23
CA GLU A 181 8.83 -1.63 -21.94
C GLU A 181 7.48 -1.81 -21.25
N SER A 182 6.68 -0.75 -21.21
CA SER A 182 5.29 -0.86 -20.73
C SER A 182 4.51 -1.90 -21.52
N LEU A 183 3.68 -2.69 -20.82
CA LEU A 183 2.86 -3.72 -21.47
C LEU A 183 1.68 -3.14 -22.25
N ILE A 184 1.33 -1.88 -21.95
CA ILE A 184 0.25 -1.12 -22.60
C ILE A 184 0.75 0.29 -22.97
N ASP A 185 0.02 0.96 -23.82
CA ASP A 185 0.25 2.40 -24.10
C ASP A 185 -0.32 3.24 -22.96
N LEU A 186 0.53 3.73 -22.05
CA LEU A 186 0.12 4.53 -20.89
C LEU A 186 -0.53 5.86 -21.28
N SER A 187 -0.29 6.39 -22.49
CA SER A 187 -0.95 7.59 -22.99
C SER A 187 -2.45 7.38 -23.24
N LYS A 188 -2.89 6.13 -23.30
CA LYS A 188 -4.30 5.75 -23.40
C LYS A 188 -5.03 5.70 -22.06
N ILE A 189 -4.36 6.06 -20.97
CA ILE A 189 -4.97 6.22 -19.65
C ILE A 189 -5.14 7.71 -19.37
N ALA A 190 -6.38 8.15 -19.27
CA ALA A 190 -6.72 9.54 -18.93
C ALA A 190 -6.63 9.81 -17.43
N ALA A 191 -6.97 8.80 -16.63
CA ALA A 191 -6.93 8.84 -15.18
C ALA A 191 -6.81 7.42 -14.62
N PHE A 192 -6.12 7.27 -13.50
CA PHE A 192 -6.13 6.08 -12.66
C PHE A 192 -6.60 6.44 -11.25
N VAL A 193 -7.63 5.75 -10.75
CA VAL A 193 -8.12 5.92 -9.38
C VAL A 193 -8.08 4.59 -8.66
N GLU A 194 -7.32 4.50 -7.58
CA GLU A 194 -7.30 3.36 -6.69
C GLU A 194 -8.16 3.66 -5.45
N LEU A 195 -9.25 2.89 -5.26
CA LEU A 195 -9.93 2.86 -3.98
C LEU A 195 -9.28 1.80 -3.11
N HIS A 196 -9.08 2.09 -1.84
CA HIS A 196 -8.46 1.16 -0.89
C HIS A 196 -9.08 1.32 0.50
N ILE A 197 -8.93 0.35 1.37
CA ILE A 197 -9.18 0.56 2.80
C ILE A 197 -8.11 1.48 3.39
N GLU A 198 -8.43 2.23 4.45
CA GLU A 198 -7.45 3.14 5.10
C GLU A 198 -6.28 2.39 5.72
N GLN A 199 -6.46 1.14 6.10
CA GLN A 199 -5.56 0.29 6.88
C GLN A 199 -5.28 0.83 8.31
N GLY A 200 -5.83 1.96 8.65
CA GLY A 200 -5.69 2.67 9.91
C GLY A 200 -7.04 2.92 10.61
N PRO A 201 -7.01 3.54 11.79
CA PRO A 201 -8.22 3.72 12.59
C PRO A 201 -8.91 5.08 12.39
N ARG A 202 -8.38 5.98 11.56
CA ARG A 202 -8.83 7.38 11.55
C ARG A 202 -10.24 7.53 11.04
N LEU A 203 -10.54 6.95 9.86
CA LEU A 203 -11.88 7.00 9.29
C LEU A 203 -12.90 6.21 10.12
N ASP A 204 -12.48 5.10 10.75
CA ASP A 204 -13.38 4.34 11.62
C ASP A 204 -13.76 5.10 12.88
N LYS A 205 -12.88 5.95 13.41
CA LYS A 205 -13.14 6.80 14.57
C LYS A 205 -13.88 8.10 14.26
N GLU A 206 -13.97 8.48 13.00
CA GLU A 206 -14.73 9.65 12.58
C GLU A 206 -16.24 9.41 12.76
N PRO A 207 -16.98 10.43 13.22
CA PRO A 207 -18.42 10.24 13.48
C PRO A 207 -19.26 10.15 12.21
N VAL A 208 -18.82 10.78 11.09
CA VAL A 208 -19.59 10.91 9.86
C VAL A 208 -18.78 10.54 8.64
N ASN A 209 -17.50 10.96 8.58
CA ASN A 209 -16.65 10.76 7.41
C ASN A 209 -16.16 9.29 7.37
N ARG A 210 -16.61 8.54 6.36
CA ARG A 210 -16.25 7.13 6.17
C ARG A 210 -15.41 6.89 4.92
N ALA A 211 -15.17 7.95 4.16
CA ALA A 211 -14.31 7.95 2.99
C ALA A 211 -13.31 9.11 3.05
N ALA A 212 -12.26 9.04 2.26
CA ALA A 212 -11.32 10.14 2.09
C ALA A 212 -10.79 10.21 0.67
N VAL A 213 -10.46 11.43 0.21
CA VAL A 213 -9.61 11.64 -0.97
C VAL A 213 -8.17 11.76 -0.50
N VAL A 214 -7.28 10.95 -1.07
CA VAL A 214 -5.90 10.84 -0.60
C VAL A 214 -5.05 11.98 -1.13
N THR A 215 -4.42 12.75 -0.23
CA THR A 215 -3.58 13.92 -0.56
C THR A 215 -2.18 13.55 -1.06
N GLY A 216 -1.84 12.27 -1.01
CA GLY A 216 -0.58 11.69 -1.49
C GLY A 216 -0.20 10.46 -0.70
N ILE A 217 0.72 9.69 -1.26
CA ILE A 217 1.31 8.52 -0.64
C ILE A 217 2.67 8.94 -0.09
N ARG A 218 2.90 8.71 1.21
CA ARG A 218 4.15 9.09 1.84
C ARG A 218 5.32 8.32 1.25
N GLY A 219 6.39 9.05 0.93
CA GLY A 219 7.70 8.46 0.73
C GLY A 219 8.30 7.99 2.05
N TYR A 220 9.41 7.29 1.97
CA TYR A 220 10.09 6.76 3.15
C TYR A 220 11.61 6.81 3.06
N LEU A 221 12.25 6.83 4.22
CA LEU A 221 13.65 6.57 4.43
C LEU A 221 13.76 5.51 5.53
N ARG A 222 14.42 4.41 5.25
CA ARG A 222 14.52 3.26 6.15
C ARG A 222 15.96 2.85 6.39
N HIS A 223 16.23 2.48 7.63
CA HIS A 223 17.40 1.72 8.03
C HIS A 223 16.97 0.33 8.50
N LYS A 224 17.50 -0.71 7.89
CA LYS A 224 17.11 -2.09 8.22
C LYS A 224 17.97 -2.70 9.34
N ARG A 225 19.23 -2.31 9.48
CA ARG A 225 20.23 -3.01 10.29
C ARG A 225 21.21 -2.04 10.97
N CYS A 226 20.68 -1.03 11.64
CA CYS A 226 21.51 -0.20 12.51
C CYS A 226 22.04 -1.00 13.71
N ARG A 227 23.15 -0.56 14.27
CA ARG A 227 23.71 -1.13 15.50
C ARG A 227 24.21 -0.03 16.44
N VAL A 228 24.21 -0.31 17.73
CA VAL A 228 24.98 0.43 18.73
C VAL A 228 26.04 -0.51 19.28
N GLU A 229 27.30 -0.10 19.22
CA GLU A 229 28.44 -0.81 19.82
C GLU A 229 28.88 -0.11 21.09
N GLY A 230 28.88 -0.84 22.20
CA GLY A 230 29.36 -0.44 23.50
C GLY A 230 30.24 -1.54 24.08
N GLU A 231 30.24 -1.71 25.42
CA GLU A 231 31.08 -2.72 26.10
C GLU A 231 30.25 -3.66 26.98
N ILE A 232 30.46 -4.97 26.81
CA ILE A 232 29.86 -5.97 27.68
C ILE A 232 30.52 -5.91 29.06
N ALA A 233 29.69 -5.79 30.10
CA ALA A 233 30.19 -5.72 31.48
C ALA A 233 29.21 -6.31 32.49
N HIS A 234 29.68 -6.59 33.71
CA HIS A 234 28.85 -7.10 34.79
C HIS A 234 27.94 -5.96 35.34
N SER A 235 26.63 -6.15 35.30
CA SER A 235 25.65 -5.09 35.62
C SER A 235 25.73 -4.55 37.06
N GLY A 236 26.13 -5.40 38.03
CA GLY A 236 26.25 -5.02 39.43
C GLY A 236 27.66 -4.59 39.89
N ALA A 237 28.67 -4.68 39.00
CA ALA A 237 30.06 -4.43 39.37
C ALA A 237 30.66 -3.18 38.71
N VAL A 238 29.99 -2.65 37.68
CA VAL A 238 30.44 -1.48 36.94
C VAL A 238 29.59 -0.26 37.31
N ASP A 239 30.21 0.76 37.90
CA ASP A 239 29.54 2.01 38.25
C ASP A 239 29.07 2.77 37.01
N TYR A 240 28.11 3.66 37.20
CA TYR A 240 27.42 4.36 36.10
C TYR A 240 28.37 5.07 35.13
N GLU A 241 29.38 5.77 35.66
CA GLU A 241 30.34 6.57 34.89
C GLU A 241 31.31 5.73 34.02
N PHE A 242 31.37 4.40 34.22
CA PHE A 242 32.26 3.51 33.47
C PHE A 242 31.46 2.61 32.50
N ARG A 243 30.17 2.81 32.36
CA ARG A 243 29.30 2.02 31.47
C ARG A 243 29.31 2.53 30.06
N HIS A 244 29.53 1.64 29.10
CA HIS A 244 29.33 1.84 27.69
C HIS A 244 28.14 0.99 27.24
N ASP A 245 26.95 1.33 27.76
CA ASP A 245 25.71 0.55 27.64
C ASP A 245 24.99 0.88 26.33
N ALA A 246 25.01 -0.07 25.37
CA ALA A 246 24.40 0.08 24.06
C ALA A 246 22.87 0.24 24.13
N VAL A 247 22.21 -0.45 25.08
CA VAL A 247 20.75 -0.38 25.26
C VAL A 247 20.35 0.96 25.85
N ALA A 248 21.08 1.46 26.85
CA ALA A 248 20.83 2.79 27.43
C ALA A 248 21.00 3.90 26.38
N ALA A 249 22.06 3.84 25.57
CA ALA A 249 22.30 4.80 24.49
C ALA A 249 21.18 4.78 23.42
N LEU A 250 20.73 3.58 22.97
CA LEU A 250 19.60 3.49 22.04
C LEU A 250 18.31 4.04 22.66
N THR A 251 18.08 3.78 23.95
CA THR A 251 16.90 4.30 24.65
C THR A 251 16.88 5.83 24.67
N ASP A 252 18.02 6.46 24.93
CA ASP A 252 18.16 7.93 24.91
C ASP A 252 17.89 8.47 23.49
N LEU A 253 18.44 7.83 22.45
CA LEU A 253 18.19 8.23 21.05
C LEU A 253 16.71 8.15 20.70
N LEU A 254 16.05 7.05 20.99
CA LEU A 254 14.64 6.88 20.69
C LEU A 254 13.77 7.86 21.50
N TYR A 255 14.15 8.15 22.74
CA TYR A 255 13.44 9.15 23.56
C TYR A 255 13.53 10.55 22.95
N VAL A 256 14.72 11.03 22.62
CA VAL A 256 14.90 12.38 22.06
C VAL A 256 14.25 12.49 20.68
N MET A 257 14.37 11.48 19.82
CA MET A 257 13.75 11.49 18.51
C MET A 257 12.21 11.47 18.58
N ASN A 258 11.61 10.74 19.53
CA ASN A 258 10.17 10.82 19.77
C ASN A 258 9.72 12.23 20.22
N ARG A 259 10.53 12.94 21.03
CA ARG A 259 10.24 14.32 21.40
C ARG A 259 10.31 15.28 20.21
N HIS A 260 11.30 15.13 19.33
CA HIS A 260 11.39 15.88 18.09
C HIS A 260 10.21 15.58 17.16
N TRP A 261 9.82 14.31 17.03
CA TRP A 261 8.66 13.92 16.23
C TRP A 261 7.37 14.59 16.73
N GLU A 262 7.09 14.53 18.04
CA GLU A 262 5.97 15.22 18.65
C GLU A 262 5.97 16.73 18.34
N ALA A 263 7.11 17.41 18.50
CA ALA A 263 7.25 18.82 18.21
C ALA A 263 6.98 19.14 16.73
N TRP A 264 7.52 18.33 15.82
CA TRP A 264 7.30 18.52 14.38
C TRP A 264 5.85 18.30 13.96
N LEU A 265 5.14 17.36 14.59
CA LEU A 265 3.71 17.17 14.37
C LEU A 265 2.91 18.39 14.88
N HIS A 266 3.28 18.97 16.02
CA HIS A 266 2.68 20.20 16.52
C HIS A 266 2.91 21.40 15.59
N ASP A 267 4.05 21.46 14.93
CA ASP A 267 4.37 22.45 13.90
C ASP A 267 3.68 22.19 12.56
N GLY A 268 2.80 21.18 12.49
CA GLY A 268 2.01 20.84 11.30
C GLY A 268 2.79 20.10 10.20
N LYS A 269 3.99 19.58 10.49
CA LYS A 269 4.74 18.76 9.55
C LYS A 269 4.10 17.37 9.45
N ASP A 270 3.98 16.88 8.23
CA ASP A 270 3.62 15.49 8.00
C ASP A 270 4.85 14.61 8.23
N LEU A 271 4.84 13.78 9.26
CA LEU A 271 5.94 12.89 9.60
C LEU A 271 5.46 11.66 10.37
N VAL A 272 5.99 10.51 10.01
CA VAL A 272 5.87 9.24 10.77
C VAL A 272 7.26 8.77 11.11
N PHE A 273 7.48 8.36 12.37
CA PHE A 273 8.74 7.80 12.85
C PHE A 273 8.46 6.52 13.62
N THR A 274 9.21 5.45 13.31
CA THR A 274 9.03 4.15 13.97
C THR A 274 10.38 3.43 14.12
N CYS A 275 10.66 2.92 15.31
CA CYS A 275 11.66 1.88 15.53
C CYS A 275 10.91 0.54 15.70
N GLY A 276 10.82 -0.24 14.61
CA GLY A 276 9.99 -1.45 14.57
C GLY A 276 10.73 -2.73 14.99
N VAL A 277 12.05 -2.69 15.06
CA VAL A 277 12.91 -3.84 15.40
C VAL A 277 13.97 -3.40 16.39
N ILE A 278 14.10 -4.12 17.49
CA ILE A 278 15.21 -3.98 18.46
C ILE A 278 15.60 -5.37 18.90
N ASN A 279 16.88 -5.72 18.77
CA ASN A 279 17.40 -7.00 19.21
C ASN A 279 18.74 -6.83 19.94
N THR A 280 18.87 -7.50 21.09
CA THR A 280 20.14 -7.75 21.75
C THR A 280 20.71 -9.10 21.28
N PRO A 281 22.04 -9.34 21.37
CA PRO A 281 22.63 -10.64 21.06
C PRO A 281 22.01 -11.77 21.87
N SER A 282 22.01 -12.99 21.34
CA SER A 282 21.55 -14.19 22.06
C SER A 282 22.37 -14.51 23.35
N THR A 283 23.52 -13.87 23.51
CA THR A 283 24.37 -13.94 24.71
C THR A 283 23.99 -12.91 25.78
N ALA A 284 23.00 -12.05 25.53
CA ALA A 284 22.51 -11.08 26.51
C ALA A 284 21.87 -11.82 27.71
N ASP A 285 22.11 -11.31 28.90
CA ASP A 285 21.58 -11.85 30.16
C ASP A 285 21.21 -10.69 31.10
N ILE A 286 20.34 -10.95 32.06
CA ILE A 286 19.85 -9.96 33.01
C ILE A 286 20.95 -9.34 33.87
N SER A 287 22.07 -10.04 34.06
CA SER A 287 23.24 -9.62 34.84
C SER A 287 24.33 -8.95 34.00
N ILE A 288 24.08 -8.68 32.71
CA ILE A 288 25.08 -8.18 31.78
C ILE A 288 24.63 -6.81 31.23
N ILE A 289 25.55 -5.84 31.23
CA ILE A 289 25.41 -4.61 30.43
C ILE A 289 25.60 -5.00 28.97
N SER A 290 24.64 -4.72 28.10
CA SER A 290 24.73 -5.09 26.68
C SER A 290 25.73 -4.19 25.95
N GLY A 291 26.76 -4.79 25.37
CA GLY A 291 27.69 -4.09 24.48
C GLY A 291 27.29 -4.05 23.03
N ASP A 292 26.10 -4.56 22.69
CA ASP A 292 25.60 -4.58 21.30
C ASP A 292 24.08 -4.56 21.31
N VAL A 293 23.49 -3.74 20.43
CA VAL A 293 22.07 -3.77 20.12
C VAL A 293 21.86 -3.43 18.65
N SER A 294 21.05 -4.21 17.95
CA SER A 294 20.63 -3.91 16.58
C SER A 294 19.19 -3.38 16.54
N PHE A 295 18.93 -2.46 15.61
CA PHE A 295 17.61 -1.85 15.48
C PHE A 295 17.30 -1.46 14.02
N GLY A 296 16.02 -1.23 13.72
CA GLY A 296 15.56 -0.77 12.41
C GLY A 296 14.64 0.42 12.54
N LEU A 297 14.78 1.38 11.62
CA LEU A 297 14.03 2.63 11.60
C LEU A 297 13.23 2.79 10.31
N ASP A 298 12.02 3.34 10.44
CA ASP A 298 11.15 3.74 9.32
C ASP A 298 10.69 5.19 9.55
N MET A 299 11.02 6.07 8.60
CA MET A 299 10.60 7.47 8.57
C MET A 299 9.79 7.72 7.32
N ARG A 300 8.59 8.32 7.44
CA ARG A 300 7.71 8.58 6.30
C ARG A 300 7.15 9.99 6.32
N SER A 301 7.00 10.59 5.13
CA SER A 301 6.37 11.91 4.95
C SER A 301 5.92 12.10 3.50
N LEU A 302 4.96 13.01 3.28
CA LEU A 302 4.66 13.56 1.96
C LEU A 302 5.78 14.48 1.43
N SER A 303 6.72 14.89 2.29
CA SER A 303 7.86 15.76 1.95
C SER A 303 9.18 15.01 2.17
N MET A 304 9.88 14.70 1.09
CA MET A 304 11.22 14.10 1.18
C MET A 304 12.23 15.03 1.86
N GLU A 305 12.04 16.34 1.76
CA GLU A 305 12.85 17.33 2.51
C GLU A 305 12.65 17.17 4.02
N THR A 306 11.40 17.00 4.47
CA THR A 306 11.07 16.72 5.88
C THR A 306 11.73 15.43 6.37
N ILE A 307 11.68 14.35 5.58
CA ILE A 307 12.33 13.08 5.96
C ILE A 307 13.84 13.26 6.09
N ARG A 308 14.48 13.89 5.10
CA ARG A 308 15.93 14.11 5.09
C ARG A 308 16.37 14.97 6.28
N ALA A 309 15.66 16.07 6.53
CA ALA A 309 15.97 16.93 7.69
C ALA A 309 15.78 16.21 9.04
N PHE A 310 14.78 15.31 9.16
CA PHE A 310 14.60 14.52 10.38
C PHE A 310 15.67 13.43 10.51
N HIS A 311 16.13 12.85 9.40
CA HIS A 311 17.25 11.93 9.38
C HIS A 311 18.58 12.61 9.74
N ASP A 312 18.83 13.82 9.24
CA ASP A 312 20.03 14.58 9.60
C ASP A 312 20.04 14.87 11.11
N LEU A 313 18.88 15.27 11.67
CA LEU A 313 18.72 15.45 13.13
C LEU A 313 18.96 14.14 13.91
N LEU A 314 18.52 13.00 13.38
CA LEU A 314 18.81 11.67 13.98
C LEU A 314 20.33 11.43 14.09
N LEU A 315 21.09 11.75 13.05
CA LEU A 315 22.54 11.57 13.04
C LEU A 315 23.25 12.53 14.02
N GLU A 316 22.77 13.78 14.13
CA GLU A 316 23.28 14.77 15.09
C GLU A 316 23.04 14.32 16.54
N GLU A 317 21.82 13.87 16.88
CA GLU A 317 21.50 13.36 18.21
C GLU A 317 22.27 12.08 18.54
N ALA A 318 22.42 11.18 17.56
CA ALA A 318 23.24 9.97 17.76
C ALA A 318 24.69 10.32 18.10
N ALA A 319 25.30 11.27 17.40
CA ALA A 319 26.67 11.71 17.71
C ALA A 319 26.81 12.29 19.12
N ALA A 320 25.86 13.08 19.58
CA ALA A 320 25.86 13.62 20.93
C ALA A 320 25.72 12.52 22.01
N ILE A 321 24.92 11.50 21.70
CA ILE A 321 24.72 10.34 22.61
C ILE A 321 25.95 9.42 22.61
N GLU A 322 26.65 9.25 21.47
CA GLU A 322 27.92 8.55 21.40
C GLU A 322 28.93 9.13 22.40
N GLU A 323 29.09 10.46 22.41
CA GLU A 323 29.99 11.15 23.34
C GLU A 323 29.58 10.93 24.79
N LYS A 324 28.25 11.05 25.07
CA LYS A 324 27.72 10.89 26.43
C LYS A 324 27.91 9.49 27.01
N HIS A 325 27.67 8.45 26.20
CA HIS A 325 27.68 7.04 26.65
C HIS A 325 28.97 6.29 26.33
N GLY A 326 29.89 6.89 25.56
CA GLY A 326 31.11 6.20 25.12
C GLY A 326 30.82 5.00 24.22
N VAL A 327 29.77 5.08 23.41
CA VAL A 327 29.36 4.01 22.47
C VAL A 327 29.52 4.51 21.04
N LYS A 328 29.23 3.64 20.04
CA LYS A 328 29.20 3.98 18.63
C LYS A 328 27.93 3.56 17.97
N PHE A 329 27.22 4.48 17.28
CA PHE A 329 26.13 4.17 16.36
C PHE A 329 26.68 3.84 14.97
N ILE A 330 26.17 2.76 14.38
CA ILE A 330 26.49 2.32 13.02
C ILE A 330 25.18 2.24 12.27
N PHE A 331 25.01 3.13 11.29
CA PHE A 331 23.85 3.14 10.40
C PHE A 331 24.21 2.41 9.11
N ASP A 332 23.31 1.53 8.64
CA ASP A 332 23.41 0.90 7.33
C ASP A 332 22.97 1.87 6.22
N ASP A 333 23.17 1.43 4.96
CA ASP A 333 22.73 2.21 3.80
C ASP A 333 21.21 2.41 3.84
N VAL A 334 20.79 3.65 3.58
CA VAL A 334 19.38 4.02 3.56
C VAL A 334 18.64 3.42 2.37
N ILE A 335 17.43 2.95 2.60
CA ILE A 335 16.49 2.60 1.55
C ILE A 335 15.49 3.75 1.43
N VAL A 336 15.42 4.35 0.25
CA VAL A 336 14.57 5.51 -0.01
C VAL A 336 13.47 5.14 -1.00
N GLY A 337 12.24 5.53 -0.70
CA GLY A 337 11.10 5.53 -1.62
C GLY A 337 10.54 6.94 -1.72
N GLU A 338 10.36 7.42 -2.93
CA GLU A 338 9.84 8.76 -3.18
C GLU A 338 8.34 8.87 -2.83
N ALA A 339 7.91 10.05 -2.40
CA ALA A 339 6.51 10.33 -2.16
C ALA A 339 5.75 10.47 -3.49
N ALA A 340 4.57 9.86 -3.58
CA ALA A 340 3.71 10.02 -4.75
C ALA A 340 2.65 11.08 -4.47
N ARG A 341 2.56 12.08 -5.36
CA ARG A 341 1.55 13.15 -5.29
C ARG A 341 0.42 12.84 -6.26
N PRO A 342 -0.84 13.05 -5.87
CA PRO A 342 -1.94 12.88 -6.79
C PRO A 342 -1.87 13.93 -7.90
N ASP A 343 -2.44 13.60 -9.07
CA ASP A 343 -2.74 14.60 -10.08
C ASP A 343 -3.73 15.63 -9.51
N ALA A 344 -3.36 16.91 -9.59
CA ALA A 344 -4.11 17.99 -8.93
C ALA A 344 -5.52 18.16 -9.53
N ILE A 345 -5.68 17.92 -10.83
CA ILE A 345 -6.99 18.04 -11.51
C ILE A 345 -7.87 16.88 -11.06
N LEU A 346 -7.36 15.67 -11.10
CA LEU A 346 -8.08 14.46 -10.69
C LEU A 346 -8.46 14.52 -9.20
N PHE A 347 -7.53 14.94 -8.34
CA PHE A 347 -7.80 15.15 -6.91
C PHE A 347 -8.97 16.10 -6.69
N ASN A 348 -8.94 17.28 -7.34
CA ASN A 348 -10.02 18.26 -7.20
C ASN A 348 -11.36 17.74 -7.77
N ARG A 349 -11.33 16.93 -8.83
CA ARG A 349 -12.54 16.27 -9.36
C ARG A 349 -13.15 15.29 -8.36
N LEU A 350 -12.32 14.47 -7.68
CA LEU A 350 -12.80 13.55 -6.64
C LEU A 350 -13.38 14.29 -5.43
N VAL A 351 -12.70 15.34 -4.95
CA VAL A 351 -13.23 16.20 -3.88
C VAL A 351 -14.54 16.86 -4.29
N LYS A 352 -14.64 17.36 -5.53
CA LYS A 352 -15.85 17.94 -6.06
C LYS A 352 -16.97 16.91 -6.17
N ALA A 353 -16.72 15.72 -6.69
CA ALA A 353 -17.69 14.64 -6.78
C ALA A 353 -18.28 14.32 -5.40
N ALA A 354 -17.44 14.17 -4.38
CA ALA A 354 -17.89 13.92 -3.01
C ALA A 354 -18.73 15.10 -2.46
N THR A 355 -18.27 16.34 -2.67
CA THR A 355 -18.93 17.55 -2.14
C THR A 355 -20.27 17.81 -2.80
N ASP A 356 -20.36 17.78 -4.13
CA ASP A 356 -21.58 18.07 -4.90
C ASP A 356 -22.69 17.06 -4.60
N HIS A 357 -22.33 15.83 -4.28
CA HIS A 357 -23.28 14.78 -3.93
C HIS A 357 -23.50 14.61 -2.42
N GLY A 358 -22.90 15.49 -1.60
CA GLY A 358 -23.09 15.50 -0.15
C GLY A 358 -22.54 14.25 0.56
N ILE A 359 -21.51 13.61 -0.01
CA ILE A 359 -20.86 12.44 0.59
C ILE A 359 -19.79 12.95 1.59
N PRO A 360 -19.96 12.66 2.90
CA PRO A 360 -18.99 13.08 3.91
C PRO A 360 -17.63 12.43 3.67
N HIS A 361 -16.59 13.24 3.62
CA HIS A 361 -15.23 12.76 3.34
C HIS A 361 -14.16 13.60 4.03
N LEU A 362 -12.99 13.00 4.23
CA LEU A 362 -11.76 13.68 4.65
C LEU A 362 -10.80 13.86 3.46
N GLN A 363 -9.78 14.66 3.70
CA GLN A 363 -8.56 14.70 2.90
C GLN A 363 -7.41 14.25 3.80
N MET A 364 -6.69 13.19 3.43
CA MET A 364 -5.64 12.60 4.26
C MET A 364 -4.57 11.91 3.44
N ALA A 365 -3.37 11.79 4.00
CA ALA A 365 -2.27 11.07 3.35
C ALA A 365 -2.38 9.56 3.56
N SER A 366 -1.91 8.77 2.58
CA SER A 366 -1.64 7.35 2.80
C SER A 366 -0.33 7.16 3.59
N GLY A 367 -0.39 6.28 4.58
CA GLY A 367 0.78 5.80 5.31
C GLY A 367 1.44 4.58 4.66
N ALA A 368 0.70 3.83 3.85
CA ALA A 368 1.15 2.66 3.12
C ALA A 368 1.50 3.02 1.67
N GLY A 369 2.29 2.17 1.01
CA GLY A 369 2.48 2.22 -0.44
C GLY A 369 1.32 1.51 -1.14
N HIS A 370 1.10 1.80 -2.44
CA HIS A 370 0.02 1.25 -3.24
C HIS A 370 0.42 1.21 -4.72
N ASP A 371 -0.30 0.44 -5.55
CA ASP A 371 -0.11 0.42 -7.00
C ASP A 371 -0.26 1.82 -7.62
N ALA A 372 -1.07 2.69 -7.01
CA ALA A 372 -1.20 4.10 -7.37
C ALA A 372 0.14 4.87 -7.35
N ALA A 373 1.09 4.52 -6.47
CA ALA A 373 2.42 5.13 -6.46
C ALA A 373 3.22 4.75 -7.72
N VAL A 374 3.10 3.49 -8.16
CA VAL A 374 3.72 3.00 -9.40
C VAL A 374 3.12 3.69 -10.62
N MET A 375 1.78 3.79 -10.69
CA MET A 375 1.11 4.50 -11.79
C MET A 375 1.50 5.98 -11.83
N THR A 376 1.61 6.64 -10.66
CA THR A 376 2.08 8.03 -10.56
C THR A 376 3.51 8.17 -11.09
N SER A 377 4.42 7.28 -10.70
CA SER A 377 5.83 7.31 -11.14
C SER A 377 5.98 7.05 -12.65
N ALA A 378 5.03 6.33 -13.25
CA ALA A 378 4.92 6.11 -14.69
C ALA A 378 4.35 7.31 -15.46
N GLY A 379 3.98 8.40 -14.76
CA GLY A 379 3.43 9.60 -15.38
C GLY A 379 1.93 9.53 -15.68
N VAL A 380 1.20 8.54 -15.18
CA VAL A 380 -0.25 8.44 -15.31
C VAL A 380 -0.92 9.40 -14.31
N PRO A 381 -1.91 10.23 -14.73
CA PRO A 381 -2.69 11.04 -13.81
C PRO A 381 -3.41 10.15 -12.79
N THR A 382 -2.98 10.19 -11.52
CA THR A 382 -3.39 9.22 -10.51
C THR A 382 -3.92 9.91 -9.25
N CYS A 383 -4.92 9.31 -8.61
CA CYS A 383 -5.37 9.66 -7.27
C CYS A 383 -5.89 8.42 -6.55
N MET A 384 -6.09 8.53 -5.24
CA MET A 384 -6.66 7.45 -4.42
C MET A 384 -7.87 7.91 -3.62
N LEU A 385 -8.73 6.93 -3.31
CA LEU A 385 -9.82 7.05 -2.36
C LEU A 385 -9.63 6.04 -1.22
N PHE A 386 -9.83 6.48 0.01
CA PHE A 386 -9.91 5.58 1.16
C PHE A 386 -11.33 5.37 1.63
N VAL A 387 -11.58 4.18 2.15
CA VAL A 387 -12.79 3.83 2.91
C VAL A 387 -12.41 3.33 4.30
N ALA A 388 -13.29 3.57 5.28
CA ALA A 388 -13.07 3.13 6.64
C ALA A 388 -13.06 1.60 6.72
N ASN A 389 -12.10 1.07 7.48
CA ASN A 389 -12.03 -0.33 7.87
C ASN A 389 -11.81 -0.43 9.38
N GLN A 390 -12.08 -1.58 9.95
CA GLN A 390 -11.96 -1.88 11.38
C GLN A 390 -10.81 -2.84 11.62
N ASN A 391 -10.19 -2.71 12.79
CA ASN A 391 -9.12 -3.60 13.30
C ASN A 391 -7.79 -3.51 12.51
N GLY A 392 -7.55 -2.42 11.77
CA GLY A 392 -6.36 -2.27 10.94
C GLY A 392 -6.36 -3.19 9.73
N SER A 393 -5.18 -3.48 9.16
CA SER A 393 -4.97 -4.41 8.06
C SER A 393 -3.80 -5.34 8.33
N HIS A 394 -3.49 -6.27 7.40
CA HIS A 394 -2.45 -7.30 7.49
C HIS A 394 -2.65 -8.24 8.69
N ASN A 395 -3.91 -8.48 9.07
CA ASN A 395 -4.27 -9.39 10.14
C ASN A 395 -5.66 -10.03 9.90
N PRO A 396 -5.95 -11.20 10.49
CA PRO A 396 -7.20 -11.93 10.25
C PRO A 396 -8.45 -11.28 10.83
N HIS A 397 -8.31 -10.24 11.65
CA HIS A 397 -9.43 -9.52 12.29
C HIS A 397 -9.85 -8.29 11.49
N GLU A 398 -9.18 -8.00 10.38
CA GLU A 398 -9.58 -6.94 9.46
C GLU A 398 -11.06 -7.07 9.11
N ALA A 399 -11.77 -5.96 9.18
CA ALA A 399 -13.18 -5.90 8.85
C ALA A 399 -13.51 -4.58 8.14
N MET A 400 -14.58 -4.59 7.36
CA MET A 400 -15.08 -3.40 6.66
C MET A 400 -16.60 -3.44 6.64
N ARG A 401 -17.23 -2.37 7.11
CA ARG A 401 -18.67 -2.21 6.96
C ARG A 401 -19.01 -1.89 5.52
N ILE A 402 -19.94 -2.63 4.95
CA ILE A 402 -20.33 -2.43 3.54
C ILE A 402 -20.83 -1.00 3.27
N SER A 403 -21.51 -0.38 4.23
CA SER A 403 -21.96 1.01 4.13
C SER A 403 -20.81 2.03 4.00
N ASP A 404 -19.70 1.76 4.68
CA ASP A 404 -18.51 2.63 4.62
C ASP A 404 -17.82 2.48 3.25
N PHE A 405 -17.70 1.24 2.77
CA PHE A 405 -17.20 0.91 1.44
C PHE A 405 -18.02 1.58 0.33
N LEU A 406 -19.34 1.50 0.42
CA LEU A 406 -20.24 2.08 -0.58
C LEU A 406 -20.13 3.61 -0.66
N SER A 407 -19.74 4.29 0.43
CA SER A 407 -19.50 5.74 0.40
C SER A 407 -18.32 6.10 -0.52
N GLY A 408 -17.21 5.36 -0.48
CA GLY A 408 -16.09 5.56 -1.39
C GLY A 408 -16.40 5.13 -2.83
N ALA A 409 -17.10 4.00 -2.99
CA ALA A 409 -17.53 3.53 -4.32
C ALA A 409 -18.47 4.52 -5.01
N GLU A 410 -19.31 5.24 -4.25
CA GLU A 410 -20.19 6.28 -4.78
C GLU A 410 -19.43 7.53 -5.22
N ILE A 411 -18.37 7.94 -4.50
CA ILE A 411 -17.47 9.01 -4.98
C ILE A 411 -16.83 8.60 -6.31
N LEU A 412 -16.34 7.36 -6.42
CA LEU A 412 -15.77 6.84 -7.66
C LEU A 412 -16.81 6.86 -8.80
N MET A 413 -18.04 6.43 -8.53
CA MET A 413 -19.12 6.41 -9.52
C MET A 413 -19.38 7.81 -10.10
N HIS A 414 -19.50 8.82 -9.23
CA HIS A 414 -19.69 10.20 -9.67
C HIS A 414 -18.47 10.73 -10.44
N ALA A 415 -17.25 10.40 -9.99
CA ALA A 415 -16.03 10.79 -10.69
C ALA A 415 -15.95 10.20 -12.11
N VAL A 416 -16.38 8.94 -12.30
CA VAL A 416 -16.44 8.30 -13.64
C VAL A 416 -17.49 8.96 -14.53
N VAL A 417 -18.68 9.25 -13.99
CA VAL A 417 -19.78 9.85 -14.75
C VAL A 417 -19.48 11.28 -15.17
N ASP A 418 -18.85 12.05 -14.28
CA ASP A 418 -18.60 13.49 -14.46
C ASP A 418 -17.18 13.78 -14.99
N TYR A 419 -16.47 12.76 -15.47
CA TYR A 419 -15.06 12.92 -15.86
C TYR A 419 -14.86 13.78 -17.11
N ASP A 420 -15.78 13.77 -18.04
CA ASP A 420 -15.72 14.45 -19.35
C ASP A 420 -16.17 15.91 -19.33
#